data_c3b57fa36e652874b702f451104b08c5
#
_entry.id   c3b57fa36e652874b702f451104b08c5
#
_cell.length_a   1.000
_cell.length_b   1.000
_cell.length_c   1.000
_cell.angle_alpha   90.00
_cell.angle_beta   90.00
_cell.angle_gamma   90.00
#
_symmetry.space_group_name_H-M   'P 1'
#
loop_
_entity.id
_entity.type
_entity.pdbx_description
1 polymer ?
#
loop_
_entity_poly.entity_id
_entity_poly.type
_entity_poly.pdbx_seq_one_letter_code
_entity_poly.pdbx_strand_id
1 'polypeptide(L)'
;MKKDNCKMALQRNVILNDTYQVRHLMASSELAIVYAGRDRNTGAKVAIKEFFPQRLAARQTDKRGVFCSSRGFSGQYQELLAAFLVEGELLSTLNHPHIVSYVDHFEENDTGYLVMEYCTGVTLTGYLSERNHALDAVFITETLLPLVDTLDYIHKQGILHRDVKPSNIMVMEDGTPKLLDFGSAARWPVQSGEKQAIFTSTGYSPLEFYSEKSTQGPMSDIYSLAALLHYWTCGQPPMDVKQRLFRDELPSVRSHNEYVNRWLARVIHWGLSVRSEQRCASLAWVKRSLQVQAWMWKIRKPGTVEWALAENEHTQIYEAEPKKQHETA
;
A
#
# COMPACT_ATOMS: atom_id res chain seq x y z
N MET A 1 -0.49 -2.08 21.92
CA MET A 1 0.28 -2.45 20.73
C MET A 1 1.64 -1.76 20.58
N LYS A 2 1.86 -0.47 20.92
CA LYS A 2 3.18 0.17 20.74
C LYS A 2 4.34 -0.36 21.62
N LYS A 3 4.09 -0.99 22.77
CA LYS A 3 5.16 -1.45 23.70
C LYS A 3 5.75 -2.82 23.34
N ASP A 4 5.00 -3.70 22.67
CA ASP A 4 5.50 -5.05 22.33
C ASP A 4 6.36 -5.05 21.05
N ASN A 5 6.07 -4.18 20.10
CA ASN A 5 6.88 -4.04 18.87
C ASN A 5 8.33 -3.60 19.15
N CYS A 6 8.57 -2.88 20.25
CA CYS A 6 9.92 -2.44 20.63
C CYS A 6 10.81 -3.61 21.11
N LYS A 7 10.22 -4.72 21.59
CA LYS A 7 10.96 -5.90 22.07
C LYS A 7 11.44 -6.81 20.92
N MET A 8 10.75 -6.75 19.78
CA MET A 8 11.05 -7.57 18.60
C MET A 8 11.99 -6.85 17.62
N ALA A 9 12.15 -5.54 17.75
CA ALA A 9 12.99 -4.76 16.87
C ALA A 9 14.48 -4.96 17.15
N LEU A 10 15.30 -4.86 16.09
CA LEU A 10 16.75 -4.79 16.19
C LEU A 10 17.16 -3.58 17.04
N GLN A 11 18.24 -3.75 17.79
CA GLN A 11 18.79 -2.66 18.58
C GLN A 11 19.46 -1.61 17.70
N ARG A 12 19.48 -0.37 18.21
CA ARG A 12 20.23 0.71 17.57
C ARG A 12 21.70 0.33 17.43
N ASN A 13 22.31 0.73 16.32
CA ASN A 13 23.71 0.50 15.95
C ASN A 13 24.05 -0.95 15.59
N VAL A 14 23.09 -1.86 15.47
CA VAL A 14 23.31 -3.15 14.80
C VAL A 14 23.75 -2.86 13.37
N ILE A 15 24.78 -3.57 12.94
CA ILE A 15 25.31 -3.51 11.57
C ILE A 15 24.85 -4.76 10.87
N LEU A 16 24.27 -4.59 9.68
CA LEU A 16 23.79 -5.63 8.79
C LEU A 16 24.63 -5.62 7.51
N ASN A 17 24.96 -6.82 7.00
CA ASN A 17 25.78 -7.02 5.80
C ASN A 17 27.05 -6.12 5.82
N ASP A 18 27.70 -5.99 6.99
CA ASP A 18 28.87 -5.12 7.26
C ASP A 18 28.72 -3.66 6.79
N THR A 19 27.61 -3.30 6.19
CA THR A 19 27.37 -2.04 5.49
C THR A 19 26.28 -1.18 6.15
N TYR A 20 25.15 -1.76 6.56
CA TYR A 20 23.96 -0.97 6.92
C TYR A 20 23.79 -0.89 8.44
N GLN A 21 23.89 0.32 8.98
CA GLN A 21 23.73 0.55 10.42
C GLN A 21 22.29 0.93 10.76
N VAL A 22 21.61 0.11 11.57
CA VAL A 22 20.27 0.37 12.10
C VAL A 22 20.29 1.59 13.04
N ARG A 23 19.33 2.51 12.89
CA ARG A 23 19.21 3.72 13.71
C ARG A 23 18.00 3.69 14.64
N HIS A 24 16.80 3.55 14.11
CA HIS A 24 15.58 3.47 14.90
C HIS A 24 14.46 2.77 14.11
N LEU A 25 13.50 2.24 14.85
CA LEU A 25 12.28 1.66 14.30
C LEU A 25 11.42 2.76 13.65
N MET A 26 10.96 2.55 12.42
CA MET A 26 10.03 3.43 11.70
C MET A 26 8.61 2.87 11.72
N ALA A 27 8.45 1.62 11.32
CA ALA A 27 7.14 0.97 11.18
C ALA A 27 7.23 -0.52 11.48
N SER A 28 6.09 -1.14 11.73
CA SER A 28 5.97 -2.58 11.89
C SER A 28 4.60 -3.03 11.35
N SER A 29 4.62 -4.13 10.59
CA SER A 29 3.45 -4.79 10.04
C SER A 29 3.36 -6.24 10.53
N GLU A 30 2.39 -7.01 10.05
CA GLU A 30 2.28 -8.44 10.39
C GLU A 30 3.46 -9.26 9.87
N LEU A 31 4.10 -8.85 8.77
CA LEU A 31 5.14 -9.62 8.07
C LEU A 31 6.53 -8.99 8.13
N ALA A 32 6.64 -7.71 8.48
CA ALA A 32 7.92 -7.00 8.40
C ALA A 32 8.06 -5.90 9.46
N ILE A 33 9.31 -5.58 9.76
CA ILE A 33 9.71 -4.45 10.59
C ILE A 33 10.57 -3.53 9.72
N VAL A 34 10.32 -2.23 9.74
CA VAL A 34 11.06 -1.23 8.94
C VAL A 34 11.83 -0.31 9.86
N TYR A 35 13.11 -0.14 9.57
CA TYR A 35 14.04 0.71 10.30
C TYR A 35 14.57 1.85 9.42
N ALA A 36 14.81 3.00 10.03
CA ALA A 36 15.74 3.95 9.48
C ALA A 36 17.17 3.42 9.71
N GLY A 37 17.99 3.49 8.69
CA GLY A 37 19.37 3.06 8.71
C GLY A 37 20.30 4.08 8.04
N ARG A 38 21.57 3.73 8.03
CA ARG A 38 22.63 4.47 7.34
C ARG A 38 23.57 3.50 6.67
N ASP A 39 23.83 3.69 5.41
CA ASP A 39 24.93 3.07 4.70
C ASP A 39 26.25 3.67 5.22
N ARG A 40 27.13 2.82 5.72
CA ARG A 40 28.42 3.23 6.34
C ARG A 40 29.45 3.62 5.29
N ASN A 41 29.35 3.11 4.09
CA ASN A 41 30.30 3.36 3.01
C ASN A 41 30.04 4.73 2.37
N THR A 42 28.74 5.03 2.08
CA THR A 42 28.33 6.26 1.42
C THR A 42 27.88 7.35 2.38
N GLY A 43 27.51 6.97 3.60
CA GLY A 43 26.90 7.87 4.57
C GLY A 43 25.42 8.19 4.29
N ALA A 44 24.81 7.61 3.24
CA ALA A 44 23.43 7.85 2.86
C ALA A 44 22.45 7.30 3.91
N LYS A 45 21.30 7.98 4.05
CA LYS A 45 20.17 7.43 4.81
C LYS A 45 19.47 6.36 3.98
N VAL A 46 19.09 5.24 4.61
CA VAL A 46 18.36 4.13 3.98
C VAL A 46 17.18 3.71 4.84
N ALA A 47 16.17 3.11 4.22
CA ALA A 47 15.14 2.34 4.89
C ALA A 47 15.51 0.86 4.79
N ILE A 48 15.44 0.14 5.91
CA ILE A 48 15.77 -1.28 6.00
C ILE A 48 14.50 -2.02 6.42
N LYS A 49 13.95 -2.84 5.54
CA LYS A 49 12.80 -3.70 5.78
C LYS A 49 13.32 -5.09 6.15
N GLU A 50 13.01 -5.56 7.34
CA GLU A 50 13.34 -6.89 7.85
C GLU A 50 12.12 -7.79 7.71
N PHE A 51 12.25 -8.97 7.13
CA PHE A 51 11.22 -10.00 7.16
C PHE A 51 11.05 -10.50 8.61
N PHE A 52 9.89 -10.27 9.20
CA PHE A 52 9.58 -10.68 10.55
C PHE A 52 8.09 -10.98 10.68
N PRO A 53 7.62 -12.19 10.28
CA PRO A 53 6.22 -12.58 10.39
C PRO A 53 5.85 -12.80 11.87
N GLN A 54 5.25 -11.80 12.50
CA GLN A 54 5.05 -11.72 13.95
C GLN A 54 4.33 -12.94 14.56
N ARG A 55 3.47 -13.60 13.79
CA ARG A 55 2.74 -14.81 14.25
C ARG A 55 3.56 -16.09 14.16
N LEU A 56 4.62 -16.09 13.35
CA LEU A 56 5.42 -17.29 13.05
C LEU A 56 6.84 -17.19 13.58
N ALA A 57 7.33 -15.98 13.80
CA ALA A 57 8.71 -15.68 14.13
C ALA A 57 8.88 -15.13 15.54
N ALA A 58 10.01 -15.42 16.12
CA ALA A 58 10.47 -14.82 17.36
C ALA A 58 11.94 -14.41 17.25
N ARG A 59 12.35 -13.44 18.07
CA ARG A 59 13.73 -12.97 18.14
C ARG A 59 14.55 -13.91 19.02
N GLN A 60 15.74 -14.26 18.58
CA GLN A 60 16.70 -15.06 19.38
C GLN A 60 17.19 -14.27 20.61
N THR A 61 17.85 -14.98 21.54
CA THR A 61 18.39 -14.39 22.78
C THR A 61 19.49 -13.35 22.54
N ASP A 62 20.20 -13.45 21.43
CA ASP A 62 21.21 -12.48 20.97
C ASP A 62 20.58 -11.17 20.48
N LYS A 63 19.25 -11.11 20.39
CA LYS A 63 18.44 -9.99 19.88
C LYS A 63 18.71 -9.62 18.42
N ARG A 64 19.31 -10.52 17.64
CA ARG A 64 19.57 -10.35 16.20
C ARG A 64 18.87 -11.43 15.38
N GLY A 65 19.15 -12.69 15.67
CA GLY A 65 18.61 -13.81 14.93
C GLY A 65 17.09 -13.91 15.01
N VAL A 66 16.47 -14.40 13.95
CA VAL A 66 15.05 -14.68 13.87
C VAL A 66 14.87 -16.18 13.74
N PHE A 67 13.93 -16.77 14.46
CA PHE A 67 13.61 -18.18 14.33
C PHE A 67 12.12 -18.40 14.23
N CYS A 68 11.74 -19.45 13.54
CA CYS A 68 10.34 -19.88 13.49
C CYS A 68 9.91 -20.42 14.87
N SER A 69 8.88 -19.84 15.45
CA SER A 69 8.40 -20.13 16.81
C SER A 69 7.88 -21.58 16.99
N SER A 70 7.56 -22.27 15.90
CA SER A 70 7.11 -23.67 15.91
C SER A 70 7.59 -24.43 14.67
N ARG A 71 8.05 -25.68 14.88
CA ARG A 71 8.46 -26.57 13.77
C ARG A 71 7.34 -26.82 12.76
N GLY A 72 6.07 -26.81 13.21
CA GLY A 72 4.91 -27.00 12.33
C GLY A 72 4.71 -25.85 11.32
N PHE A 73 5.29 -24.70 11.56
CA PHE A 73 5.19 -23.52 10.68
C PHE A 73 6.44 -23.28 9.82
N SER A 74 7.45 -24.14 9.91
CA SER A 74 8.71 -23.95 9.19
C SER A 74 8.52 -23.84 7.67
N GLY A 75 7.66 -24.67 7.06
CA GLY A 75 7.36 -24.59 5.62
C GLY A 75 6.72 -23.25 5.24
N GLN A 76 5.73 -22.80 6.02
CA GLN A 76 5.06 -21.51 5.79
C GLN A 76 6.02 -20.32 5.96
N TYR A 77 6.93 -20.40 6.94
CA TYR A 77 7.96 -19.37 7.14
C TYR A 77 8.87 -19.27 5.91
N GLN A 78 9.33 -20.40 5.38
CA GLN A 78 10.21 -20.45 4.20
C GLN A 78 9.50 -19.93 2.94
N GLU A 79 8.24 -20.28 2.73
CA GLU A 79 7.43 -19.77 1.61
C GLU A 79 7.28 -18.25 1.67
N LEU A 80 7.01 -17.70 2.86
CA LEU A 80 6.88 -16.25 3.05
C LEU A 80 8.22 -15.53 2.94
N LEU A 81 9.33 -16.13 3.41
CA LEU A 81 10.68 -15.59 3.24
C LEU A 81 11.06 -15.54 1.74
N ALA A 82 10.81 -16.62 1.01
CA ALA A 82 11.05 -16.65 -0.42
C ALA A 82 10.25 -15.57 -1.16
N ALA A 83 8.97 -15.38 -0.82
CA ALA A 83 8.14 -14.29 -1.37
C ALA A 83 8.70 -12.90 -1.02
N PHE A 84 9.24 -12.71 0.18
CA PHE A 84 9.88 -11.46 0.57
C PHE A 84 11.16 -11.17 -0.23
N LEU A 85 11.98 -12.18 -0.50
CA LEU A 85 13.20 -12.01 -1.33
C LEU A 85 12.83 -11.66 -2.78
N VAL A 86 11.76 -12.25 -3.32
CA VAL A 86 11.23 -11.91 -4.66
C VAL A 86 10.82 -10.43 -4.73
N GLU A 87 10.33 -9.81 -3.64
CA GLU A 87 10.08 -8.36 -3.59
C GLU A 87 11.35 -7.56 -3.91
N GLY A 88 12.49 -7.94 -3.31
CA GLY A 88 13.79 -7.30 -3.58
C GLY A 88 14.23 -7.47 -5.03
N GLU A 89 14.08 -8.67 -5.59
CA GLU A 89 14.37 -8.95 -6.99
C GLU A 89 13.50 -8.13 -7.95
N LEU A 90 12.19 -8.07 -7.72
CA LEU A 90 11.27 -7.27 -8.54
C LEU A 90 11.62 -5.78 -8.46
N LEU A 91 11.83 -5.26 -7.26
CA LEU A 91 12.15 -3.85 -7.07
C LEU A 91 13.49 -3.47 -7.72
N SER A 92 14.48 -4.37 -7.73
CA SER A 92 15.78 -4.14 -8.39
C SER A 92 15.69 -3.95 -9.91
N THR A 93 14.62 -4.45 -10.53
CA THR A 93 14.37 -4.29 -11.98
C THR A 93 13.69 -2.98 -12.34
N LEU A 94 13.17 -2.24 -11.36
CA LEU A 94 12.41 -1.01 -11.56
C LEU A 94 13.28 0.22 -11.33
N ASN A 95 13.25 1.14 -12.30
CA ASN A 95 13.91 2.43 -12.19
C ASN A 95 12.96 3.54 -12.64
N HIS A 96 12.33 4.21 -11.67
CA HIS A 96 11.34 5.26 -11.92
C HIS A 96 11.34 6.30 -10.80
N PRO A 97 11.25 7.61 -11.07
CA PRO A 97 11.35 8.67 -10.05
C PRO A 97 10.28 8.57 -8.96
N HIS A 98 9.12 7.98 -9.27
CA HIS A 98 8.00 7.84 -8.36
C HIS A 98 7.83 6.40 -7.81
N ILE A 99 8.87 5.58 -7.88
CA ILE A 99 8.99 4.29 -7.19
C ILE A 99 10.11 4.42 -6.16
N VAL A 100 9.95 3.81 -4.99
CA VAL A 100 11.03 3.74 -4.01
C VAL A 100 12.26 3.05 -4.63
N SER A 101 13.44 3.68 -4.55
CA SER A 101 14.64 3.14 -5.19
C SER A 101 15.17 1.96 -4.38
N TYR A 102 15.45 0.86 -5.09
CA TYR A 102 16.17 -0.28 -4.55
C TYR A 102 17.62 0.07 -4.26
N VAL A 103 18.16 -0.44 -3.15
CA VAL A 103 19.57 -0.31 -2.78
C VAL A 103 20.22 -1.70 -2.72
N ASP A 104 19.67 -2.63 -1.91
CA ASP A 104 20.23 -3.96 -1.69
C ASP A 104 19.17 -4.92 -1.14
N HIS A 105 19.40 -6.23 -1.23
CA HIS A 105 18.68 -7.24 -0.47
C HIS A 105 19.58 -8.43 -0.18
N PHE A 106 19.45 -9.01 1.00
CA PHE A 106 20.30 -10.11 1.45
C PHE A 106 19.62 -10.92 2.55
N GLU A 107 20.16 -12.09 2.81
CA GLU A 107 19.81 -12.92 3.97
C GLU A 107 20.90 -12.84 5.03
N GLU A 108 20.50 -12.59 6.27
CA GLU A 108 21.34 -12.58 7.46
C GLU A 108 20.46 -12.82 8.69
N ASN A 109 21.03 -13.31 9.80
CA ASN A 109 20.30 -13.54 11.06
C ASN A 109 19.08 -14.49 10.89
N ASP A 110 19.14 -15.48 10.01
CA ASP A 110 18.07 -16.41 9.67
C ASP A 110 16.78 -15.73 9.13
N THR A 111 16.93 -14.55 8.51
CA THR A 111 15.84 -13.80 7.89
C THR A 111 16.33 -12.99 6.68
N GLY A 112 15.40 -12.34 5.98
CA GLY A 112 15.68 -11.50 4.82
C GLY A 112 15.63 -10.01 5.15
N TYR A 113 16.46 -9.24 4.47
CA TYR A 113 16.49 -7.78 4.54
C TYR A 113 16.36 -7.19 3.14
N LEU A 114 15.56 -6.13 3.01
CA LEU A 114 15.46 -5.30 1.82
C LEU A 114 15.84 -3.87 2.20
N VAL A 115 16.84 -3.32 1.53
CA VAL A 115 17.33 -1.96 1.75
C VAL A 115 16.88 -1.08 0.59
N MET A 116 16.29 0.05 0.92
CA MET A 116 15.71 1.00 -0.02
C MET A 116 16.12 2.43 0.32
N GLU A 117 15.87 3.35 -0.60
CA GLU A 117 16.02 4.78 -0.31
C GLU A 117 15.18 5.19 0.91
N TYR A 118 15.71 6.10 1.71
CA TYR A 118 14.98 6.71 2.80
C TYR A 118 14.14 7.88 2.25
N CYS A 119 12.83 7.69 2.16
CA CYS A 119 11.92 8.73 1.70
C CYS A 119 11.59 9.71 2.84
N THR A 120 11.73 11.01 2.59
CA THR A 120 11.31 12.10 3.50
C THR A 120 9.97 12.63 3.03
N GLY A 121 8.92 12.35 3.78
CA GLY A 121 7.56 12.74 3.43
C GLY A 121 6.54 12.16 4.40
N VAL A 122 5.28 12.25 4.05
CA VAL A 122 4.17 11.67 4.79
C VAL A 122 3.41 10.67 3.92
N THR A 123 2.82 9.65 4.50
CA THR A 123 1.96 8.75 3.72
C THR A 123 0.79 9.53 3.13
N LEU A 124 0.28 9.10 1.99
CA LEU A 124 -0.89 9.73 1.37
C LEU A 124 -2.11 9.71 2.33
N THR A 125 -2.22 8.71 3.19
CA THR A 125 -3.22 8.70 4.27
C THR A 125 -3.07 9.90 5.20
N GLY A 126 -1.85 10.13 5.72
CA GLY A 126 -1.55 11.28 6.58
C GLY A 126 -1.75 12.61 5.85
N TYR A 127 -1.22 12.72 4.63
CA TYR A 127 -1.36 13.91 3.80
C TYR A 127 -2.81 14.31 3.56
N LEU A 128 -3.67 13.37 3.21
CA LEU A 128 -5.09 13.63 2.96
C LEU A 128 -5.83 13.97 4.27
N SER A 129 -5.51 13.28 5.37
CA SER A 129 -6.10 13.55 6.68
C SER A 129 -5.76 14.96 7.19
N GLU A 130 -4.49 15.38 7.11
CA GLU A 130 -4.05 16.71 7.53
C GLU A 130 -4.68 17.84 6.72
N ARG A 131 -4.99 17.59 5.46
CA ARG A 131 -5.62 18.54 4.55
C ARG A 131 -7.13 18.39 4.44
N ASN A 132 -7.76 17.64 5.34
CA ASN A 132 -9.20 17.35 5.28
C ASN A 132 -9.67 16.92 3.90
N HIS A 133 -8.88 16.07 3.20
CA HIS A 133 -9.15 15.62 1.83
C HIS A 133 -9.36 16.76 0.84
N ALA A 134 -8.66 17.88 1.01
CA ALA A 134 -8.79 19.03 0.13
C ALA A 134 -8.59 18.63 -1.34
N LEU A 135 -9.51 19.08 -2.16
CA LEU A 135 -9.51 18.80 -3.60
C LEU A 135 -8.91 20.00 -4.33
N ASP A 136 -7.69 19.86 -4.81
CA ASP A 136 -7.05 20.91 -5.60
C ASP A 136 -6.41 20.39 -6.89
N ALA A 137 -6.20 21.28 -7.85
CA ALA A 137 -5.62 20.95 -9.13
C ALA A 137 -4.14 20.59 -9.02
N VAL A 138 -3.42 21.11 -8.02
CA VAL A 138 -2.01 20.87 -7.80
C VAL A 138 -1.81 19.42 -7.36
N PHE A 139 -2.60 18.95 -6.39
CA PHE A 139 -2.56 17.55 -5.96
C PHE A 139 -2.83 16.57 -7.11
N ILE A 140 -3.78 16.89 -8.01
CA ILE A 140 -3.99 16.06 -9.20
C ILE A 140 -2.74 16.04 -10.08
N THR A 141 -2.16 17.21 -10.35
CA THR A 141 -1.05 17.31 -11.33
C THR A 141 0.28 16.80 -10.78
N GLU A 142 0.55 16.99 -9.50
CA GLU A 142 1.84 16.67 -8.89
C GLU A 142 1.86 15.31 -8.18
N THR A 143 0.68 14.80 -7.77
CA THR A 143 0.61 13.52 -7.05
C THR A 143 -0.15 12.46 -7.84
N LEU A 144 -1.41 12.71 -8.23
CA LEU A 144 -2.24 11.65 -8.80
C LEU A 144 -1.87 11.28 -10.24
N LEU A 145 -1.56 12.25 -11.11
CA LEU A 145 -1.15 11.95 -12.48
C LEU A 145 0.20 11.23 -12.54
N PRO A 146 1.25 11.62 -11.80
CA PRO A 146 2.48 10.84 -11.70
C PRO A 146 2.26 9.42 -11.16
N LEU A 147 1.35 9.24 -10.19
CA LEU A 147 1.01 7.91 -9.68
C LEU A 147 0.38 7.02 -10.77
N VAL A 148 -0.54 7.57 -11.58
CA VAL A 148 -1.13 6.84 -12.72
C VAL A 148 -0.05 6.45 -13.73
N ASP A 149 0.89 7.35 -14.03
CA ASP A 149 2.00 7.07 -14.95
C ASP A 149 2.96 6.01 -14.38
N THR A 150 3.16 6.01 -13.06
CA THR A 150 3.95 4.99 -12.37
C THR A 150 3.32 3.60 -12.50
N LEU A 151 2.00 3.48 -12.32
CA LEU A 151 1.29 2.21 -12.51
C LEU A 151 1.34 1.76 -13.98
N ASP A 152 1.20 2.67 -14.94
CA ASP A 152 1.35 2.34 -16.37
C ASP A 152 2.78 1.84 -16.68
N TYR A 153 3.79 2.44 -16.06
CA TYR A 153 5.18 2.02 -16.19
C TYR A 153 5.38 0.58 -15.67
N ILE A 154 4.94 0.25 -14.45
CA ILE A 154 5.14 -1.09 -13.90
C ILE A 154 4.36 -2.15 -14.68
N HIS A 155 3.14 -1.83 -15.16
CA HIS A 155 2.37 -2.72 -16.03
C HIS A 155 3.10 -3.02 -17.35
N LYS A 156 3.77 -2.02 -17.95
CA LYS A 156 4.60 -2.20 -19.14
C LYS A 156 5.85 -3.04 -18.89
N GLN A 157 6.34 -3.08 -17.64
CA GLN A 157 7.42 -3.99 -17.22
C GLN A 157 6.90 -5.41 -16.92
N GLY A 158 5.62 -5.69 -17.13
CA GLY A 158 5.00 -6.97 -16.82
C GLY A 158 4.89 -7.23 -15.32
N ILE A 159 4.66 -6.20 -14.52
CA ILE A 159 4.52 -6.28 -13.06
C ILE A 159 3.17 -5.68 -12.65
N LEU A 160 2.47 -6.36 -11.72
CA LEU A 160 1.32 -5.86 -11.00
C LEU A 160 1.75 -5.49 -9.59
N HIS A 161 1.27 -4.36 -9.06
CA HIS A 161 1.57 -3.93 -7.70
C HIS A 161 0.75 -4.67 -6.64
N ARG A 162 -0.55 -4.87 -6.90
CA ARG A 162 -1.51 -5.64 -6.11
C ARG A 162 -1.86 -5.10 -4.72
N ASP A 163 -1.20 -4.02 -4.26
CA ASP A 163 -1.51 -3.37 -2.97
C ASP A 163 -1.45 -1.84 -3.07
N VAL A 164 -2.07 -1.27 -4.12
CA VAL A 164 -2.20 0.19 -4.30
C VAL A 164 -3.21 0.73 -3.29
N LYS A 165 -2.71 1.46 -2.29
CA LYS A 165 -3.52 2.10 -1.24
C LYS A 165 -2.81 3.32 -0.66
N PRO A 166 -3.50 4.24 0.00
CA PRO A 166 -2.91 5.48 0.51
C PRO A 166 -1.72 5.29 1.47
N SER A 167 -1.70 4.21 2.26
CA SER A 167 -0.59 3.92 3.17
C SER A 167 0.70 3.47 2.47
N ASN A 168 0.60 2.99 1.23
CA ASN A 168 1.74 2.53 0.41
C ASN A 168 2.23 3.59 -0.57
N ILE A 169 1.75 4.81 -0.44
CA ILE A 169 2.20 5.96 -1.23
C ILE A 169 2.69 7.02 -0.27
N MET A 170 3.91 7.50 -0.47
CA MET A 170 4.46 8.64 0.25
C MET A 170 4.35 9.88 -0.62
N VAL A 171 3.89 10.97 -0.04
CA VAL A 171 3.93 12.30 -0.65
C VAL A 171 5.14 13.01 -0.11
N MET A 172 6.06 13.34 -0.98
CA MET A 172 7.30 14.03 -0.67
C MET A 172 7.03 15.51 -0.35
N GLU A 173 8.01 16.23 0.19
CA GLU A 173 7.87 17.65 0.53
C GLU A 173 7.53 18.54 -0.68
N ASP A 174 7.96 18.15 -1.88
CA ASP A 174 7.65 18.83 -3.15
C ASP A 174 6.30 18.44 -3.76
N GLY A 175 5.52 17.59 -3.09
CA GLY A 175 4.21 17.10 -3.54
C GLY A 175 4.29 15.88 -4.46
N THR A 176 5.48 15.41 -4.85
CA THR A 176 5.62 14.24 -5.71
C THR A 176 5.33 12.93 -4.96
N PRO A 177 4.71 11.92 -5.61
CA PRO A 177 4.44 10.64 -4.98
C PRO A 177 5.65 9.71 -5.08
N LYS A 178 5.81 8.84 -4.08
CA LYS A 178 6.66 7.66 -4.12
C LYS A 178 5.81 6.43 -3.81
N LEU A 179 5.73 5.50 -4.75
CA LEU A 179 5.07 4.21 -4.56
C LEU A 179 6.02 3.30 -3.78
N LEU A 180 5.52 2.77 -2.66
CA LEU A 180 6.24 1.93 -1.73
C LEU A 180 5.69 0.50 -1.76
N ASP A 181 6.36 -0.41 -1.06
CA ASP A 181 5.90 -1.75 -0.66
C ASP A 181 5.43 -2.63 -1.82
N PHE A 182 6.39 -3.31 -2.43
CA PHE A 182 6.18 -4.29 -3.50
C PHE A 182 6.01 -5.72 -2.97
N GLY A 183 5.77 -5.90 -1.67
CA GLY A 183 5.62 -7.22 -1.03
C GLY A 183 4.43 -8.05 -1.53
N SER A 184 3.47 -7.42 -2.18
CA SER A 184 2.37 -8.11 -2.87
C SER A 184 2.55 -8.17 -4.38
N ALA A 185 3.59 -7.53 -4.92
CA ALA A 185 3.79 -7.43 -6.37
C ALA A 185 4.06 -8.80 -7.01
N ALA A 186 3.65 -8.93 -8.26
CA ALA A 186 3.83 -10.18 -9.00
C ALA A 186 4.08 -9.90 -10.49
N ARG A 187 4.80 -10.82 -11.15
CA ARG A 187 4.95 -10.79 -12.61
C ARG A 187 3.63 -11.11 -13.30
N TRP A 188 3.39 -10.48 -14.43
CA TRP A 188 2.21 -10.67 -15.26
C TRP A 188 2.58 -10.69 -16.76
N PRO A 189 2.01 -11.57 -17.58
CA PRO A 189 1.05 -12.62 -17.20
C PRO A 189 1.67 -13.71 -16.32
N VAL A 190 0.84 -14.25 -15.42
CA VAL A 190 1.25 -15.32 -14.50
C VAL A 190 1.56 -16.59 -15.29
N GLN A 191 2.66 -17.26 -14.99
CA GLN A 191 2.98 -18.55 -15.59
C GLN A 191 2.04 -19.64 -15.07
N SER A 192 1.68 -20.58 -15.96
CA SER A 192 0.76 -21.67 -15.60
C SER A 192 1.30 -22.49 -14.44
N GLY A 193 0.55 -22.54 -13.33
CA GLY A 193 0.89 -23.34 -12.15
C GLY A 193 1.51 -22.54 -10.98
N GLU A 194 1.84 -21.28 -11.15
CA GLU A 194 2.31 -20.45 -10.03
C GLU A 194 1.14 -20.05 -9.12
N LYS A 195 1.27 -20.42 -7.84
CA LYS A 195 0.36 -19.95 -6.79
C LYS A 195 0.77 -18.53 -6.39
N GLN A 196 -0.19 -17.62 -6.36
CA GLN A 196 0.05 -16.30 -5.86
C GLN A 196 -0.44 -16.19 -4.41
N ALA A 197 0.42 -15.70 -3.53
CA ALA A 197 0.03 -15.43 -2.16
C ALA A 197 -1.12 -14.41 -2.14
N ILE A 198 -2.10 -14.65 -1.27
CA ILE A 198 -3.28 -13.79 -1.11
C ILE A 198 -2.97 -12.77 -0.02
N PHE A 199 -2.80 -11.52 -0.41
CA PHE A 199 -2.75 -10.37 0.48
C PHE A 199 -3.91 -9.44 0.13
N THR A 200 -4.73 -9.09 1.12
CA THR A 200 -5.89 -8.24 0.87
C THR A 200 -5.94 -7.07 1.82
N SER A 201 -6.32 -5.93 1.29
CA SER A 201 -6.54 -4.67 2.01
C SER A 201 -8.01 -4.28 1.89
N THR A 202 -8.74 -4.27 3.01
CA THR A 202 -10.19 -3.99 3.05
C THR A 202 -10.52 -2.69 2.33
N GLY A 203 -11.46 -2.75 1.41
CA GLY A 203 -11.89 -1.62 0.57
C GLY A 203 -11.01 -1.35 -0.65
N TYR A 204 -9.75 -1.79 -0.67
CA TYR A 204 -8.81 -1.53 -1.78
C TYR A 204 -8.56 -2.76 -2.66
N SER A 205 -8.76 -3.96 -2.15
CA SER A 205 -8.53 -5.19 -2.91
C SER A 205 -9.74 -5.60 -3.73
N PRO A 206 -9.56 -5.88 -5.04
CA PRO A 206 -10.60 -6.40 -5.89
C PRO A 206 -10.92 -7.86 -5.58
N LEU A 207 -12.05 -8.35 -6.12
CA LEU A 207 -12.56 -9.69 -5.83
C LEU A 207 -11.58 -10.81 -6.19
N GLU A 208 -10.87 -10.66 -7.29
CA GLU A 208 -9.91 -11.65 -7.77
C GLU A 208 -8.72 -11.89 -6.85
N PHE A 209 -8.44 -10.98 -5.89
CA PHE A 209 -7.39 -11.19 -4.88
C PHE A 209 -7.80 -12.14 -3.75
N TYR A 210 -9.08 -12.51 -3.68
CA TYR A 210 -9.57 -13.45 -2.66
C TYR A 210 -9.57 -14.92 -3.11
N SER A 211 -9.02 -15.22 -4.30
CA SER A 211 -8.95 -16.57 -4.84
C SER A 211 -7.67 -16.79 -5.64
N GLU A 212 -6.91 -17.83 -5.32
CA GLU A 212 -5.71 -18.25 -6.09
C GLU A 212 -6.04 -18.65 -7.54
N LYS A 213 -7.31 -18.99 -7.83
CA LYS A 213 -7.77 -19.44 -9.15
C LYS A 213 -8.25 -18.29 -10.05
N SER A 214 -8.39 -17.11 -9.52
CA SER A 214 -8.87 -15.94 -10.27
C SER A 214 -7.77 -15.35 -11.13
N THR A 215 -8.11 -14.96 -12.35
CA THR A 215 -7.18 -14.25 -13.24
C THR A 215 -6.98 -12.83 -12.75
N GLN A 216 -5.73 -12.51 -12.42
CA GLN A 216 -5.29 -11.18 -12.04
C GLN A 216 -4.62 -10.49 -13.23
N GLY A 217 -4.69 -9.17 -13.28
CA GLY A 217 -4.11 -8.39 -14.37
C GLY A 217 -4.13 -6.88 -14.07
N PRO A 218 -3.76 -6.03 -15.02
CA PRO A 218 -3.78 -4.57 -14.86
C PRO A 218 -5.10 -4.00 -14.32
N MET A 219 -6.23 -4.68 -14.62
CA MET A 219 -7.55 -4.34 -14.10
C MET A 219 -7.64 -4.42 -12.57
N SER A 220 -6.79 -5.24 -11.95
CA SER A 220 -6.77 -5.39 -10.50
C SER A 220 -6.19 -4.13 -9.84
N ASP A 221 -5.09 -3.61 -10.37
CA ASP A 221 -4.50 -2.35 -9.88
C ASP A 221 -5.38 -1.13 -10.23
N ILE A 222 -6.12 -1.18 -11.35
CA ILE A 222 -7.11 -0.15 -11.71
C ILE A 222 -8.23 -0.08 -10.65
N TYR A 223 -8.70 -1.22 -10.14
CA TYR A 223 -9.67 -1.23 -9.03
C TYR A 223 -9.08 -0.56 -7.78
N SER A 224 -7.87 -0.95 -7.38
CA SER A 224 -7.19 -0.38 -6.21
C SER A 224 -6.94 1.12 -6.35
N LEU A 225 -6.55 1.59 -7.54
CA LEU A 225 -6.43 3.01 -7.86
C LEU A 225 -7.79 3.73 -7.79
N ALA A 226 -8.85 3.13 -8.34
CA ALA A 226 -10.19 3.70 -8.25
C ALA A 226 -10.69 3.77 -6.80
N ALA A 227 -10.34 2.80 -5.96
CA ALA A 227 -10.62 2.80 -4.53
C ALA A 227 -9.84 3.92 -3.79
N LEU A 228 -8.60 4.17 -4.20
CA LEU A 228 -7.81 5.31 -3.71
C LEU A 228 -8.46 6.64 -4.11
N LEU A 229 -8.90 6.79 -5.36
CA LEU A 229 -9.59 7.98 -5.83
C LEU A 229 -10.95 8.17 -5.13
N HIS A 230 -11.66 7.08 -4.81
CA HIS A 230 -12.86 7.13 -3.98
C HIS A 230 -12.52 7.63 -2.57
N TYR A 231 -11.45 7.09 -1.94
CA TYR A 231 -10.99 7.55 -0.63
C TYR A 231 -10.63 9.04 -0.65
N TRP A 232 -9.88 9.49 -1.66
CA TRP A 232 -9.55 10.91 -1.82
C TRP A 232 -10.79 11.80 -1.94
N THR A 233 -11.82 11.36 -2.69
CA THR A 233 -12.99 12.18 -2.98
C THR A 233 -14.10 12.08 -1.93
N CYS A 234 -14.15 11.03 -1.12
CA CYS A 234 -15.22 10.76 -0.14
C CYS A 234 -14.74 10.73 1.31
N GLY A 235 -13.41 10.79 1.57
CA GLY A 235 -12.84 10.71 2.91
C GLY A 235 -12.81 9.31 3.52
N GLN A 236 -13.39 8.32 2.85
CA GLN A 236 -13.45 6.93 3.30
C GLN A 236 -13.27 5.96 2.13
N PRO A 237 -12.68 4.77 2.36
CA PRO A 237 -12.57 3.76 1.31
C PRO A 237 -13.97 3.29 0.89
N PRO A 238 -14.11 2.73 -0.33
CA PRO A 238 -15.36 2.11 -0.72
C PRO A 238 -15.67 0.89 0.15
N MET A 239 -16.96 0.51 0.19
CA MET A 239 -17.41 -0.73 0.82
C MET A 239 -16.60 -1.93 0.28
N ASP A 240 -16.20 -2.86 1.17
CA ASP A 240 -15.43 -4.05 0.78
C ASP A 240 -16.14 -4.84 -0.33
N VAL A 241 -15.37 -5.28 -1.31
CA VAL A 241 -15.88 -5.95 -2.50
C VAL A 241 -16.70 -7.21 -2.19
N LYS A 242 -16.39 -7.93 -1.09
CA LYS A 242 -17.17 -9.12 -0.67
C LYS A 242 -18.58 -8.75 -0.23
N GLN A 243 -18.76 -7.61 0.42
CA GLN A 243 -20.08 -7.12 0.81
C GLN A 243 -20.88 -6.70 -0.43
N ARG A 244 -20.22 -6.10 -1.43
CA ARG A 244 -20.81 -5.67 -2.69
C ARG A 244 -21.25 -6.81 -3.60
N LEU A 245 -20.70 -8.03 -3.41
CA LEU A 245 -21.19 -9.24 -4.10
C LEU A 245 -22.68 -9.53 -3.85
N PHE A 246 -23.14 -9.24 -2.65
CA PHE A 246 -24.54 -9.50 -2.26
C PHE A 246 -25.46 -8.34 -2.60
N ARG A 247 -24.94 -7.12 -2.52
CA ARG A 247 -25.69 -5.89 -2.78
C ARG A 247 -24.70 -4.78 -3.16
N ASP A 248 -24.60 -4.51 -4.45
CA ASP A 248 -23.73 -3.45 -4.96
C ASP A 248 -24.46 -2.10 -4.95
N GLU A 249 -24.39 -1.43 -3.82
CA GLU A 249 -25.00 -0.11 -3.60
C GLU A 249 -23.93 0.97 -3.39
N LEU A 250 -22.85 0.93 -4.18
CA LEU A 250 -21.84 1.96 -4.11
C LEU A 250 -22.42 3.31 -4.60
N PRO A 251 -22.55 4.31 -3.69
CA PRO A 251 -23.07 5.61 -4.10
C PRO A 251 -22.07 6.31 -5.01
N SER A 252 -22.58 7.21 -5.86
CA SER A 252 -21.69 8.05 -6.66
C SER A 252 -20.83 8.92 -5.75
N VAL A 253 -19.53 9.06 -6.05
CA VAL A 253 -18.65 10.00 -5.34
C VAL A 253 -19.20 11.44 -5.33
N ARG A 254 -20.07 11.79 -6.28
CA ARG A 254 -20.72 13.10 -6.34
C ARG A 254 -21.79 13.31 -5.27
N SER A 255 -22.33 12.26 -4.66
CA SER A 255 -23.22 12.43 -3.50
C SER A 255 -22.47 12.88 -2.26
N HIS A 256 -21.16 12.61 -2.18
CA HIS A 256 -20.29 13.09 -1.12
C HIS A 256 -19.58 14.41 -1.51
N ASN A 257 -19.36 14.59 -2.83
CA ASN A 257 -18.57 15.71 -3.33
C ASN A 257 -19.06 16.18 -4.69
N GLU A 258 -19.89 17.21 -4.73
CA GLU A 258 -20.47 17.76 -5.96
C GLU A 258 -19.45 18.41 -6.90
N TYR A 259 -18.27 18.80 -6.39
CA TYR A 259 -17.19 19.44 -7.17
C TYR A 259 -16.43 18.46 -8.05
N VAL A 260 -16.57 17.16 -7.81
CA VAL A 260 -16.07 16.11 -8.72
C VAL A 260 -16.89 16.16 -10.01
N ASN A 261 -16.25 16.30 -11.17
CA ASN A 261 -16.95 16.31 -12.42
C ASN A 261 -17.60 14.94 -12.72
N ARG A 262 -18.67 14.95 -13.52
CA ARG A 262 -19.45 13.73 -13.84
C ARG A 262 -18.62 12.65 -14.52
N TRP A 263 -17.60 13.03 -15.28
CA TRP A 263 -16.76 12.07 -15.99
C TRP A 263 -15.82 11.35 -15.03
N LEU A 264 -15.07 12.07 -14.18
CA LEU A 264 -14.24 11.46 -13.15
C LEU A 264 -15.05 10.56 -12.21
N ALA A 265 -16.20 11.02 -11.75
CA ALA A 265 -17.10 10.22 -10.92
C ALA A 265 -17.52 8.90 -11.61
N ARG A 266 -17.82 8.96 -12.91
CA ARG A 266 -18.16 7.75 -13.71
C ARG A 266 -16.96 6.83 -13.88
N VAL A 267 -15.76 7.36 -14.13
CA VAL A 267 -14.53 6.57 -14.27
C VAL A 267 -14.15 5.88 -12.95
N ILE A 268 -14.28 6.57 -11.80
CA ILE A 268 -14.08 5.97 -10.48
C ILE A 268 -15.05 4.81 -10.27
N HIS A 269 -16.34 5.04 -10.51
CA HIS A 269 -17.36 4.00 -10.35
C HIS A 269 -17.11 2.80 -11.28
N TRP A 270 -16.73 3.06 -12.53
CA TRP A 270 -16.39 2.04 -13.52
C TRP A 270 -15.16 1.22 -13.10
N GLY A 271 -14.08 1.87 -12.59
CA GLY A 271 -12.92 1.19 -12.04
C GLY A 271 -13.24 0.31 -10.84
N LEU A 272 -14.27 0.67 -10.05
CA LEU A 272 -14.74 -0.06 -8.88
C LEU A 272 -15.73 -1.18 -9.22
N SER A 273 -16.01 -1.50 -10.50
CA SER A 273 -16.87 -2.64 -10.85
C SER A 273 -16.36 -3.93 -10.20
N VAL A 274 -17.27 -4.71 -9.59
CA VAL A 274 -16.92 -5.94 -8.87
C VAL A 274 -16.25 -6.95 -9.80
N ARG A 275 -16.80 -7.13 -11.01
CA ARG A 275 -16.27 -8.04 -12.03
C ARG A 275 -15.18 -7.34 -12.85
N SER A 276 -14.02 -7.96 -12.99
CA SER A 276 -12.86 -7.39 -13.68
C SER A 276 -13.13 -7.03 -15.14
N GLU A 277 -13.89 -7.85 -15.84
CA GLU A 277 -14.27 -7.65 -17.25
C GLU A 277 -15.21 -6.46 -17.48
N GLN A 278 -15.86 -5.98 -16.43
CA GLN A 278 -16.73 -4.81 -16.47
C GLN A 278 -16.00 -3.50 -16.10
N ARG A 279 -14.71 -3.57 -15.75
CA ARG A 279 -13.94 -2.39 -15.34
C ARG A 279 -13.44 -1.57 -16.50
N CYS A 280 -13.03 -0.36 -16.18
CA CYS A 280 -12.27 0.50 -17.06
C CYS A 280 -11.02 -0.22 -17.59
N ALA A 281 -10.92 -0.39 -18.90
CA ALA A 281 -9.92 -1.23 -19.54
C ALA A 281 -8.50 -0.62 -19.57
N SER A 282 -8.32 0.65 -19.15
CA SER A 282 -7.04 1.33 -19.32
C SER A 282 -6.88 2.48 -18.32
N LEU A 283 -5.68 2.61 -17.77
CA LEU A 283 -5.24 3.77 -16.98
C LEU A 283 -5.37 5.10 -17.74
N ALA A 284 -5.37 5.06 -19.08
CA ALA A 284 -5.58 6.26 -19.90
C ALA A 284 -6.92 6.96 -19.65
N TRP A 285 -8.00 6.20 -19.35
CA TRP A 285 -9.29 6.79 -18.98
C TRP A 285 -9.22 7.51 -17.64
N VAL A 286 -8.55 6.90 -16.66
CA VAL A 286 -8.32 7.51 -15.34
C VAL A 286 -7.50 8.79 -15.53
N LYS A 287 -6.38 8.72 -16.24
CA LYS A 287 -5.49 9.86 -16.51
C LYS A 287 -6.25 11.03 -17.14
N ARG A 288 -6.99 10.77 -18.24
CA ARG A 288 -7.74 11.83 -18.94
C ARG A 288 -8.81 12.46 -18.06
N SER A 289 -9.53 11.66 -17.26
CA SER A 289 -10.56 12.19 -16.37
C SER A 289 -9.99 13.08 -15.27
N LEU A 290 -8.82 12.74 -14.71
CA LEU A 290 -8.07 13.57 -13.78
C LEU A 290 -7.57 14.87 -14.43
N GLN A 291 -7.05 14.81 -15.66
CA GLN A 291 -6.61 15.99 -16.41
C GLN A 291 -7.76 16.98 -16.63
N VAL A 292 -8.93 16.48 -17.02
CA VAL A 292 -10.13 17.33 -17.18
C VAL A 292 -10.57 17.92 -15.84
N GLN A 293 -10.52 17.15 -14.76
CA GLN A 293 -10.83 17.64 -13.42
C GLN A 293 -9.87 18.77 -13.01
N ALA A 294 -8.56 18.58 -13.19
CA ALA A 294 -7.55 19.58 -12.86
C ALA A 294 -7.75 20.86 -13.70
N TRP A 295 -8.00 20.71 -15.01
CA TRP A 295 -8.27 21.84 -15.90
C TRP A 295 -9.52 22.64 -15.44
N MET A 296 -10.62 21.96 -15.11
CA MET A 296 -11.84 22.60 -14.63
C MET A 296 -11.60 23.41 -13.34
N TRP A 297 -10.79 22.90 -12.42
CA TRP A 297 -10.49 23.60 -11.18
C TRP A 297 -9.53 24.77 -11.37
N LYS A 298 -8.59 24.70 -12.31
CA LYS A 298 -7.73 25.84 -12.68
C LYS A 298 -8.54 27.02 -13.24
N ILE A 299 -9.60 26.74 -14.02
CA ILE A 299 -10.45 27.78 -14.61
C ILE A 299 -11.45 28.36 -13.58
N ARG A 300 -12.08 27.50 -12.78
CA ARG A 300 -13.15 27.93 -11.87
C ARG A 300 -12.68 28.64 -10.61
N LYS A 301 -11.35 28.58 -10.27
CA LYS A 301 -10.80 29.02 -8.98
C LYS A 301 -11.80 28.65 -7.88
N PRO A 302 -11.96 27.38 -7.50
CA PRO A 302 -12.71 27.09 -6.29
C PRO A 302 -11.93 27.78 -5.19
N GLY A 303 -12.55 28.71 -4.46
CA GLY A 303 -12.06 29.08 -3.17
C GLY A 303 -11.81 27.77 -2.42
N THR A 304 -10.78 27.71 -1.59
CA THR A 304 -10.48 26.57 -0.72
C THR A 304 -11.79 26.00 -0.18
N VAL A 305 -12.24 24.88 -0.75
CA VAL A 305 -13.45 24.22 -0.28
C VAL A 305 -13.02 23.47 0.96
N GLU A 306 -13.13 24.14 2.11
CA GLU A 306 -13.09 23.45 3.39
C GLU A 306 -14.29 22.52 3.43
N TRP A 307 -14.03 21.22 3.52
CA TRP A 307 -15.05 20.24 3.79
C TRP A 307 -15.64 20.52 5.16
N ALA A 308 -16.88 20.97 5.20
CA ALA A 308 -17.70 20.67 6.34
C ALA A 308 -17.83 19.14 6.39
N LEU A 309 -17.04 18.49 7.25
CA LEU A 309 -17.38 17.17 7.72
C LEU A 309 -18.81 17.31 8.23
N ALA A 310 -19.77 16.73 7.51
CA ALA A 310 -21.06 16.48 8.10
C ALA A 310 -20.74 15.74 9.40
N GLU A 311 -21.06 16.35 10.52
CA GLU A 311 -21.07 15.70 11.83
C GLU A 311 -22.05 14.52 11.72
N ASN A 312 -21.60 13.44 11.15
CA ASN A 312 -22.29 12.18 11.21
C ASN A 312 -22.02 11.64 12.61
N GLU A 313 -23.03 11.75 13.45
CA GLU A 313 -23.19 11.08 14.75
C GLU A 313 -23.10 9.53 14.69
N HIS A 314 -22.27 9.00 13.81
CA HIS A 314 -22.01 7.55 13.68
C HIS A 314 -20.53 7.20 13.68
N THR A 315 -19.72 7.97 14.43
CA THR A 315 -18.41 7.46 14.88
C THR A 315 -18.62 6.67 16.18
N GLN A 316 -19.46 5.64 16.12
CA GLN A 316 -19.50 4.61 17.16
C GLN A 316 -18.87 3.32 16.62
N ILE A 317 -17.66 3.05 17.16
CA ILE A 317 -17.25 1.75 17.69
C ILE A 317 -16.95 0.68 16.64
N TYR A 318 -15.66 0.55 16.28
CA TYR A 318 -15.03 -0.76 16.22
C TYR A 318 -13.83 -0.80 17.20
N GLU A 319 -14.11 -0.57 18.48
CA GLU A 319 -13.31 -1.15 19.54
C GLU A 319 -13.77 -2.62 19.69
N ALA A 320 -12.85 -3.53 19.41
CA ALA A 320 -13.06 -4.94 19.65
C ALA A 320 -13.26 -5.17 21.16
N GLU A 321 -14.46 -5.54 21.57
CA GLU A 321 -14.71 -6.04 22.94
C GLU A 321 -13.87 -7.29 23.21
N PRO A 322 -13.19 -7.37 24.37
CA PRO A 322 -12.53 -8.59 24.81
C PRO A 322 -13.61 -9.61 25.22
N LYS A 323 -13.64 -10.75 24.54
CA LYS A 323 -14.48 -11.91 24.94
C LYS A 323 -14.16 -12.27 26.39
N LYS A 324 -15.13 -12.05 27.28
CA LYS A 324 -15.15 -12.63 28.62
C LYS A 324 -15.21 -14.16 28.49
N GLN A 325 -14.19 -14.83 28.99
CA GLN A 325 -14.22 -16.25 29.24
C GLN A 325 -15.21 -16.49 30.38
N HIS A 326 -16.25 -17.29 30.12
CA HIS A 326 -17.05 -17.89 31.16
C HIS A 326 -16.25 -19.04 31.77
N GLU A 327 -15.76 -18.82 32.99
CA GLU A 327 -15.53 -19.91 33.94
C GLU A 327 -16.90 -20.52 34.33
N THR A 328 -17.04 -21.80 34.09
CA THR A 328 -18.04 -22.61 34.81
C THR A 328 -17.38 -23.86 35.35
N ALA A 329 -17.55 -24.02 36.64
CA ALA A 329 -17.30 -25.07 37.57
C ALA A 329 -17.00 -26.50 37.08
#